data_e9234174c9c3a71a64c1baa22891b994
#
_entry.id   e9234174c9c3a71a64c1baa22891b994
#
_cell.length_a   1.000
_cell.length_b   1.000
_cell.length_c   1.000
_cell.angle_alpha   90.00
_cell.angle_beta   90.00
_cell.angle_gamma   90.00
#
_symmetry.space_group_name_H-M   'P 1'
#
loop_
_entity.id
_entity.type
_entity.pdbx_description
1 polymer ?
#
loop_
_entity_poly.entity_id
_entity_poly.type
_entity_poly.pdbx_seq_one_letter_code
_entity_poly.pdbx_strand_id
1 'polypeptide(L)'
;MSFKKNKFSVVKNAIGKELAHFLHEYLQLKKQAYLSMREIKYISDFNQDYCGLADSQCSNTFCLYSSVTTDVVLALLTPIMKKETGLNLCPTYSYSRVYERNAILMKHKDRPSCEVSTTINLGGDLWPIYIKDKKGKEHEIKLEPGDMLVYSGCELYHWREQFTGNLCTQLFLHYNDTSKKGWEENKFDGRKHLGLPHQFKKYNIINK
;
A
#
# COMPACT_ATOMS: atom_id res chain seq x y z
N MET A 1 -12.79 -16.56 4.02
CA MET A 1 -11.66 -17.10 3.21
C MET A 1 -10.43 -17.12 4.10
N SER A 2 -9.47 -18.02 3.91
CA SER A 2 -8.27 -18.12 4.75
C SER A 2 -7.04 -17.93 3.88
N PHE A 3 -6.10 -17.10 4.31
CA PHE A 3 -4.84 -16.84 3.60
C PHE A 3 -4.04 -18.13 3.35
N LYS A 4 -3.98 -19.01 4.34
CA LYS A 4 -3.27 -20.30 4.21
C LYS A 4 -3.74 -21.13 3.01
N LYS A 5 -5.06 -21.15 2.72
CA LYS A 5 -5.65 -21.94 1.63
C LYS A 5 -5.64 -21.19 0.29
N ASN A 6 -6.01 -19.92 0.30
CA ASN A 6 -6.30 -19.16 -0.93
C ASN A 6 -5.19 -18.18 -1.31
N LYS A 7 -4.21 -17.97 -0.42
CA LYS A 7 -3.18 -16.92 -0.52
C LYS A 7 -3.74 -15.50 -0.50
N PHE A 8 -5.01 -15.36 -0.09
CA PHE A 8 -5.63 -14.09 0.26
C PHE A 8 -6.76 -14.30 1.27
N SER A 9 -7.05 -13.25 2.03
CA SER A 9 -8.15 -13.20 3.01
C SER A 9 -8.57 -11.76 3.27
N VAL A 10 -9.79 -11.58 3.78
CA VAL A 10 -10.31 -10.27 4.20
C VAL A 10 -10.37 -10.23 5.72
N VAL A 11 -9.75 -9.23 6.31
CA VAL A 11 -9.83 -8.89 7.73
C VAL A 11 -10.77 -7.71 7.87
N LYS A 12 -11.92 -7.96 8.47
CA LYS A 12 -12.91 -6.91 8.73
C LYS A 12 -12.44 -6.03 9.87
N ASN A 13 -12.60 -4.70 9.71
CA ASN A 13 -12.26 -3.72 10.72
C ASN A 13 -10.82 -3.91 11.27
N ALA A 14 -9.87 -4.12 10.36
CA ALA A 14 -8.45 -4.30 10.69
C ALA A 14 -7.85 -3.07 11.38
N ILE A 15 -8.37 -1.90 11.04
CA ILE A 15 -8.22 -0.64 11.77
C ILE A 15 -9.61 -0.08 12.08
N GLY A 16 -9.77 0.62 13.21
CA GLY A 16 -11.04 1.26 13.57
C GLY A 16 -11.45 2.31 12.53
N LYS A 17 -12.76 2.56 12.41
CA LYS A 17 -13.30 3.55 11.46
C LYS A 17 -12.76 4.96 11.70
N GLU A 18 -12.53 5.32 12.96
CA GLU A 18 -11.95 6.61 13.35
C GLU A 18 -10.52 6.77 12.83
N LEU A 19 -9.70 5.70 12.93
CA LEU A 19 -8.35 5.73 12.37
C LEU A 19 -8.37 5.73 10.84
N ALA A 20 -9.28 4.98 10.22
CA ALA A 20 -9.45 5.00 8.77
C ALA A 20 -9.83 6.41 8.28
N HIS A 21 -10.79 7.06 8.94
CA HIS A 21 -11.20 8.43 8.65
C HIS A 21 -10.06 9.43 8.87
N PHE A 22 -9.34 9.35 10.00
CA PHE A 22 -8.17 10.18 10.25
C PHE A 22 -7.12 10.07 9.13
N LEU A 23 -6.82 8.86 8.69
CA LEU A 23 -5.85 8.62 7.62
C LEU A 23 -6.37 9.11 6.25
N HIS A 24 -7.68 9.00 6.02
CA HIS A 24 -8.33 9.56 4.84
C HIS A 24 -8.11 11.08 4.77
N GLU A 25 -8.49 11.80 5.82
CA GLU A 25 -8.34 13.27 5.92
C GLU A 25 -6.86 13.70 5.89
N TYR A 26 -5.98 12.96 6.57
CA TYR A 26 -4.54 13.19 6.51
C TYR A 26 -4.01 13.16 5.07
N LEU A 27 -4.44 12.18 4.26
CA LEU A 27 -3.98 12.05 2.88
C LEU A 27 -4.59 13.11 1.95
N GLN A 28 -5.84 13.53 2.20
CA GLN A 28 -6.45 14.66 1.48
C GLN A 28 -5.68 15.96 1.75
N LEU A 29 -5.42 16.28 3.03
CA LEU A 29 -4.66 17.45 3.40
C LEU A 29 -3.22 17.40 2.86
N LYS A 30 -2.58 16.22 2.90
CA LYS A 30 -1.24 16.01 2.35
C LYS A 30 -1.19 16.26 0.84
N LYS A 31 -2.21 15.78 0.11
CA LYS A 31 -2.37 16.06 -1.33
C LYS A 31 -2.51 17.54 -1.61
N GLN A 32 -3.41 18.22 -0.89
CA GLN A 32 -3.64 19.65 -1.05
C GLN A 32 -2.37 20.47 -0.80
N ALA A 33 -1.66 20.19 0.30
CA ALA A 33 -0.39 20.84 0.61
C ALA A 33 0.67 20.61 -0.48
N TYR A 34 0.78 19.38 -0.98
CA TYR A 34 1.70 19.04 -2.06
C TYR A 34 1.39 19.80 -3.36
N LEU A 35 0.12 19.89 -3.75
CA LEU A 35 -0.30 20.62 -4.96
C LEU A 35 0.03 22.12 -4.83
N SER A 36 -0.26 22.72 -3.67
CA SER A 36 0.06 24.14 -3.41
C SER A 36 1.57 24.42 -3.45
N MET A 37 2.39 23.52 -2.85
CA MET A 37 3.85 23.67 -2.91
C MET A 37 4.39 23.54 -4.34
N ARG A 38 3.79 22.72 -5.18
CA ARG A 38 4.16 22.62 -6.60
C ARG A 38 3.75 23.87 -7.39
N GLU A 39 2.53 24.35 -7.19
CA GLU A 39 2.01 25.54 -7.85
C GLU A 39 2.92 26.76 -7.67
N ILE A 40 3.40 26.99 -6.46
CA ILE A 40 4.34 28.09 -6.15
C ILE A 40 5.80 27.73 -6.41
N LYS A 41 6.09 26.55 -6.99
CA LYS A 41 7.43 26.03 -7.28
C LYS A 41 8.35 25.94 -6.05
N TYR A 42 7.78 25.76 -4.86
CA TYR A 42 8.53 25.51 -3.62
C TYR A 42 9.24 24.17 -3.66
N ILE A 43 8.61 23.16 -4.29
CA ILE A 43 9.20 21.86 -4.58
C ILE A 43 9.28 21.64 -6.08
N SER A 44 10.34 20.95 -6.51
CA SER A 44 10.51 20.54 -7.92
C SER A 44 9.44 19.51 -8.31
N ASP A 45 9.00 19.55 -9.57
CA ASP A 45 8.10 18.55 -10.15
C ASP A 45 8.69 17.13 -10.13
N PHE A 46 10.00 17.01 -10.03
CA PHE A 46 10.73 15.74 -9.95
C PHE A 46 11.00 15.28 -8.52
N ASN A 47 10.60 16.05 -7.51
CA ASN A 47 10.77 15.67 -6.12
C ASN A 47 9.81 14.56 -5.73
N GLN A 48 10.36 13.37 -5.46
CA GLN A 48 9.61 12.18 -5.04
C GLN A 48 9.55 11.99 -3.52
N ASP A 49 10.23 12.83 -2.74
CA ASP A 49 10.35 12.69 -1.30
C ASP A 49 9.10 13.12 -0.56
N TYR A 50 8.41 14.11 -1.12
CA TYR A 50 7.17 14.59 -0.54
C TYR A 50 5.98 13.74 -0.95
N CYS A 51 5.82 13.48 -2.24
CA CYS A 51 4.70 12.73 -2.83
C CYS A 51 4.93 12.59 -4.34
N GLY A 52 4.00 11.91 -5.02
CA GLY A 52 3.95 11.83 -6.48
C GLY A 52 2.53 12.02 -7.01
N LEU A 53 2.39 12.36 -8.29
CA LEU A 53 1.09 12.42 -8.99
C LEU A 53 0.89 11.30 -10.00
N ALA A 54 1.82 10.38 -10.08
CA ALA A 54 1.72 9.20 -10.92
C ALA A 54 2.76 8.16 -10.50
N ASP A 55 2.50 6.93 -10.85
CA ASP A 55 3.49 5.85 -10.89
C ASP A 55 3.27 4.97 -12.12
N SER A 56 4.10 3.95 -12.30
CA SER A 56 4.02 3.04 -13.45
C SER A 56 2.72 2.22 -13.52
N GLN A 57 1.95 2.14 -12.44
CA GLN A 57 0.73 1.34 -12.36
C GLN A 57 -0.54 2.18 -12.52
N CYS A 58 -0.48 3.45 -12.16
CA CYS A 58 -1.65 4.32 -12.18
C CYS A 58 -1.23 5.77 -12.46
N SER A 59 -1.66 6.31 -13.58
CA SER A 59 -1.48 7.73 -13.92
C SER A 59 -2.41 8.63 -13.13
N ASN A 60 -2.07 9.91 -12.99
CA ASN A 60 -2.90 10.96 -12.39
C ASN A 60 -3.46 10.60 -11.00
N THR A 61 -2.67 9.90 -10.19
CA THR A 61 -3.06 9.46 -8.85
C THR A 61 -2.07 10.00 -7.84
N PHE A 62 -2.54 10.74 -6.84
CA PHE A 62 -1.66 11.17 -5.76
C PHE A 62 -1.14 9.97 -4.98
N CYS A 63 0.18 9.91 -4.80
CA CYS A 63 0.88 8.82 -4.16
C CYS A 63 1.78 9.33 -3.04
N LEU A 64 1.82 8.59 -1.94
CA LEU A 64 2.70 8.85 -0.81
C LEU A 64 3.43 7.56 -0.41
N TYR A 65 4.76 7.57 -0.54
CA TYR A 65 5.63 6.47 -0.12
C TYR A 65 6.06 6.67 1.33
N SER A 66 5.85 5.68 2.18
CA SER A 66 6.47 5.52 3.51
C SER A 66 6.53 6.80 4.38
N SER A 67 5.39 7.44 4.59
CA SER A 67 5.34 8.49 5.61
C SER A 67 5.48 7.91 7.01
N VAL A 68 6.00 8.68 7.96
CA VAL A 68 6.07 8.26 9.37
C VAL A 68 4.71 7.80 9.88
N THR A 69 3.64 8.54 9.56
CA THR A 69 2.27 8.22 9.97
C THR A 69 1.83 6.84 9.46
N THR A 70 2.03 6.54 8.19
CA THR A 70 1.59 5.27 7.59
C THR A 70 2.52 4.10 7.93
N ASP A 71 3.81 4.37 8.15
CA ASP A 71 4.76 3.35 8.63
C ASP A 71 4.51 2.96 10.10
N VAL A 72 3.93 3.84 10.93
CA VAL A 72 3.43 3.46 12.27
C VAL A 72 2.28 2.45 12.13
N VAL A 73 1.34 2.66 11.21
CA VAL A 73 0.26 1.68 10.96
C VAL A 73 0.82 0.34 10.48
N LEU A 74 1.81 0.38 9.57
CA LEU A 74 2.53 -0.82 9.10
C LEU A 74 3.14 -1.61 10.26
N ALA A 75 3.80 -0.94 11.19
CA ALA A 75 4.41 -1.57 12.36
C ALA A 75 3.33 -2.17 13.30
N LEU A 76 2.29 -1.40 13.60
CA LEU A 76 1.21 -1.81 14.51
C LEU A 76 0.39 -3.00 13.98
N LEU A 77 0.21 -3.10 12.66
CA LEU A 77 -0.52 -4.22 12.05
C LEU A 77 0.34 -5.48 11.83
N THR A 78 1.65 -5.42 12.03
CA THR A 78 2.54 -6.58 11.86
C THR A 78 2.09 -7.83 12.67
N PRO A 79 1.69 -7.73 13.95
CA PRO A 79 1.18 -8.90 14.69
C PRO A 79 -0.11 -9.48 14.11
N ILE A 80 -1.02 -8.64 13.63
CA ILE A 80 -2.26 -9.06 12.97
C ILE A 80 -1.94 -9.80 11.68
N MET A 81 -1.01 -9.27 10.89
CA MET A 81 -0.56 -9.88 9.64
C MET A 81 0.10 -11.25 9.88
N LYS A 82 0.95 -11.38 10.90
CA LYS A 82 1.54 -12.67 11.30
C LYS A 82 0.47 -13.69 11.68
N LYS A 83 -0.53 -13.30 12.47
CA LYS A 83 -1.65 -14.16 12.87
C LYS A 83 -2.49 -14.59 11.66
N GLU A 84 -2.85 -13.66 10.77
CA GLU A 84 -3.70 -13.92 9.62
C GLU A 84 -3.04 -14.83 8.59
N THR A 85 -1.76 -14.62 8.34
CA THR A 85 -1.01 -15.38 7.33
C THR A 85 -0.39 -16.67 7.86
N GLY A 86 -0.09 -16.73 9.16
CA GLY A 86 0.71 -17.79 9.79
C GLY A 86 2.20 -17.73 9.42
N LEU A 87 2.67 -16.60 8.89
CA LEU A 87 4.06 -16.38 8.46
C LEU A 87 4.84 -15.51 9.45
N ASN A 88 6.15 -15.64 9.46
CA ASN A 88 7.05 -14.74 10.18
C ASN A 88 7.36 -13.52 9.34
N LEU A 89 6.58 -12.46 9.51
CA LEU A 89 6.65 -11.28 8.65
C LEU A 89 7.55 -10.18 9.21
N CYS A 90 8.32 -9.56 8.32
CA CYS A 90 9.05 -8.33 8.53
C CYS A 90 8.45 -7.22 7.67
N PRO A 91 8.15 -6.02 8.22
CA PRO A 91 7.64 -4.91 7.44
C PRO A 91 8.68 -4.41 6.44
N THR A 92 8.22 -4.01 5.26
CA THR A 92 9.06 -3.41 4.21
C THR A 92 8.75 -1.92 4.06
N TYR A 93 7.57 -1.54 3.60
CA TYR A 93 7.15 -0.14 3.50
C TYR A 93 5.63 -0.01 3.42
N SER A 94 5.14 1.18 3.70
CA SER A 94 3.76 1.57 3.44
C SER A 94 3.69 2.39 2.15
N TYR A 95 2.54 2.34 1.48
CA TYR A 95 2.25 3.15 0.31
C TYR A 95 0.80 3.58 0.34
N SER A 96 0.52 4.82 -0.02
CA SER A 96 -0.85 5.33 -0.02
C SER A 96 -1.18 5.94 -1.37
N ARG A 97 -2.43 5.81 -1.78
CA ARG A 97 -2.96 6.45 -2.99
C ARG A 97 -4.29 7.12 -2.72
N VAL A 98 -4.46 8.28 -3.33
CA VAL A 98 -5.74 8.96 -3.47
C VAL A 98 -6.12 8.89 -4.94
N TYR A 99 -7.05 8.01 -5.25
CA TYR A 99 -7.56 7.80 -6.60
C TYR A 99 -8.71 8.75 -6.89
N GLU A 100 -8.77 9.20 -8.11
CA GLU A 100 -9.84 10.04 -8.65
C GLU A 100 -10.60 9.33 -9.77
N ARG A 101 -11.69 9.94 -10.22
CA ARG A 101 -12.51 9.42 -11.33
C ARG A 101 -11.64 9.06 -12.54
N ASN A 102 -11.98 7.96 -13.19
CA ASN A 102 -11.28 7.36 -14.32
C ASN A 102 -9.93 6.69 -13.99
N ALA A 103 -9.52 6.63 -12.72
CA ALA A 103 -8.35 5.83 -12.33
C ALA A 103 -8.56 4.36 -12.68
N ILE A 104 -7.49 3.69 -13.12
CA ILE A 104 -7.45 2.25 -13.38
C ILE A 104 -6.20 1.72 -12.70
N LEU A 105 -6.33 0.65 -11.93
CA LEU A 105 -5.17 -0.10 -11.46
C LEU A 105 -4.98 -1.31 -12.36
N MET A 106 -3.99 -1.24 -13.24
CA MET A 106 -3.72 -2.29 -14.21
C MET A 106 -3.48 -3.65 -13.53
N LYS A 107 -3.88 -4.74 -14.22
CA LYS A 107 -3.68 -6.12 -13.75
C LYS A 107 -2.20 -6.43 -13.65
N HIS A 108 -1.71 -6.70 -12.44
CA HIS A 108 -0.29 -6.91 -12.17
C HIS A 108 -0.05 -7.88 -11.02
N LYS A 109 1.20 -8.22 -10.81
CA LYS A 109 1.75 -8.81 -9.60
C LYS A 109 2.76 -7.83 -9.00
N ASP A 110 2.93 -7.91 -7.71
CA ASP A 110 3.84 -7.03 -6.98
C ASP A 110 5.31 -7.42 -7.16
N ARG A 111 6.19 -6.47 -6.84
CA ARG A 111 7.63 -6.67 -6.77
C ARG A 111 8.05 -7.43 -5.48
N PRO A 112 9.28 -7.98 -5.40
CA PRO A 112 9.72 -8.81 -4.27
C PRO A 112 9.54 -8.19 -2.89
N SER A 113 9.73 -6.88 -2.70
CA SER A 113 9.49 -6.20 -1.42
C SER A 113 8.01 -6.19 -0.98
N CYS A 114 7.09 -6.62 -1.85
CA CYS A 114 5.66 -6.70 -1.63
C CYS A 114 5.18 -8.16 -1.64
N GLU A 115 5.96 -9.08 -1.10
CA GLU A 115 5.66 -10.50 -1.12
C GLU A 115 4.31 -10.82 -0.49
N VAL A 116 4.05 -10.25 0.68
CA VAL A 116 2.76 -10.26 1.34
C VAL A 116 2.29 -8.82 1.46
N SER A 117 1.20 -8.53 0.79
CA SER A 117 0.66 -7.18 0.65
C SER A 117 -0.71 -7.05 1.30
N THR A 118 -1.07 -5.82 1.61
CA THR A 118 -2.44 -5.47 1.96
C THR A 118 -2.93 -4.29 1.15
N THR A 119 -4.26 -4.18 1.00
CA THR A 119 -4.94 -2.93 0.70
C THR A 119 -6.00 -2.68 1.77
N ILE A 120 -5.99 -1.49 2.36
CA ILE A 120 -6.95 -1.05 3.38
C ILE A 120 -7.74 0.10 2.77
N ASN A 121 -9.07 -0.01 2.78
CA ASN A 121 -9.91 1.11 2.42
C ASN A 121 -9.92 2.13 3.57
N LEU A 122 -9.56 3.38 3.29
CA LEU A 122 -9.57 4.47 4.26
C LEU A 122 -10.85 5.31 4.16
N GLY A 123 -11.45 5.41 2.96
CA GLY A 123 -12.66 6.20 2.74
C GLY A 123 -12.82 6.62 1.28
N GLY A 124 -13.88 7.39 1.04
CA GLY A 124 -14.33 7.77 -0.30
C GLY A 124 -15.34 6.79 -0.90
N ASP A 125 -15.52 6.84 -2.20
CA ASP A 125 -16.48 5.98 -2.90
C ASP A 125 -15.99 4.54 -2.98
N LEU A 126 -16.93 3.60 -2.88
CA LEU A 126 -16.64 2.18 -2.95
C LEU A 126 -16.04 1.80 -4.31
N TRP A 127 -14.88 1.19 -4.30
CA TRP A 127 -14.20 0.72 -5.50
C TRP A 127 -13.63 -0.69 -5.29
N PRO A 128 -14.23 -1.72 -5.90
CA PRO A 128 -13.80 -3.10 -5.72
C PRO A 128 -12.36 -3.33 -6.17
N ILE A 129 -11.67 -4.25 -5.50
CA ILE A 129 -10.43 -4.84 -5.98
C ILE A 129 -10.71 -6.26 -6.46
N TYR A 130 -10.11 -6.63 -7.59
CA TYR A 130 -10.18 -7.97 -8.15
C TYR A 130 -8.88 -8.71 -7.85
N ILE A 131 -9.00 -9.99 -7.53
CA ILE A 131 -7.86 -10.88 -7.31
C ILE A 131 -8.12 -12.21 -8.03
N LYS A 132 -7.10 -12.72 -8.73
CA LYS A 132 -7.16 -14.01 -9.40
C LYS A 132 -6.45 -15.06 -8.55
N ASP A 133 -7.19 -16.09 -8.10
CA ASP A 133 -6.62 -17.15 -7.30
C ASP A 133 -5.74 -18.12 -8.12
N LYS A 134 -5.06 -19.06 -7.45
CA LYS A 134 -4.18 -20.04 -8.11
C LYS A 134 -4.93 -21.01 -9.04
N LYS A 135 -6.24 -21.12 -8.92
CA LYS A 135 -7.10 -21.93 -9.80
C LYS A 135 -7.58 -21.15 -11.03
N GLY A 136 -7.22 -19.88 -11.13
CA GLY A 136 -7.62 -19.00 -12.22
C GLY A 136 -8.96 -18.31 -12.02
N LYS A 137 -9.66 -18.53 -10.89
CA LYS A 137 -10.93 -17.87 -10.58
C LYS A 137 -10.67 -16.43 -10.13
N GLU A 138 -11.45 -15.51 -10.66
CA GLU A 138 -11.44 -14.10 -10.30
C GLU A 138 -12.47 -13.83 -9.19
N HIS A 139 -12.06 -13.04 -8.22
CA HIS A 139 -12.85 -12.68 -7.05
C HIS A 139 -12.95 -11.15 -6.98
N GLU A 140 -14.17 -10.63 -6.96
CA GLU A 140 -14.45 -9.24 -6.66
C GLU A 140 -14.54 -9.06 -5.15
N ILE A 141 -13.79 -8.10 -4.60
CA ILE A 141 -13.71 -7.84 -3.17
C ILE A 141 -14.03 -6.39 -2.89
N LYS A 142 -15.06 -6.17 -2.09
CA LYS A 142 -15.50 -4.86 -1.61
C LYS A 142 -15.07 -4.69 -0.17
N LEU A 143 -14.36 -3.59 0.10
CA LEU A 143 -13.83 -3.25 1.42
C LEU A 143 -14.51 -1.98 1.92
N GLU A 144 -15.14 -2.06 3.08
CA GLU A 144 -15.61 -0.89 3.82
C GLU A 144 -14.43 -0.16 4.47
N PRO A 145 -14.56 1.13 4.85
CA PRO A 145 -13.51 1.83 5.58
C PRO A 145 -13.05 1.08 6.82
N GLY A 146 -11.74 0.84 6.91
CA GLY A 146 -11.11 0.02 7.95
C GLY A 146 -10.94 -1.46 7.63
N ASP A 147 -11.61 -1.97 6.58
CA ASP A 147 -11.41 -3.35 6.11
C ASP A 147 -10.08 -3.48 5.36
N MET A 148 -9.48 -4.65 5.48
CA MET A 148 -8.19 -4.98 4.87
C MET A 148 -8.27 -6.26 4.05
N LEU A 149 -7.85 -6.24 2.80
CA LEU A 149 -7.50 -7.42 2.02
C LEU A 149 -6.02 -7.73 2.25
N VAL A 150 -5.71 -8.96 2.67
CA VAL A 150 -4.35 -9.51 2.77
C VAL A 150 -4.14 -10.48 1.62
N TYR A 151 -3.03 -10.37 0.89
CA TYR A 151 -2.78 -11.24 -0.26
C TYR A 151 -1.29 -11.45 -0.53
N SER A 152 -0.97 -12.56 -1.23
CA SER A 152 0.38 -12.85 -1.71
C SER A 152 0.65 -12.04 -2.98
N GLY A 153 1.25 -10.85 -2.82
CA GLY A 153 1.40 -9.86 -3.89
C GLY A 153 2.20 -10.38 -5.08
N CYS A 154 3.29 -11.10 -4.83
CA CYS A 154 4.14 -11.66 -5.89
C CYS A 154 3.51 -12.88 -6.60
N GLU A 155 2.52 -13.54 -5.98
CA GLU A 155 1.95 -14.75 -6.54
C GLU A 155 0.63 -14.50 -7.30
N LEU A 156 -0.22 -13.60 -6.80
CA LEU A 156 -1.58 -13.43 -7.30
C LEU A 156 -1.71 -12.16 -8.15
N TYR A 157 -2.32 -12.30 -9.34
CA TYR A 157 -2.74 -11.14 -10.12
C TYR A 157 -3.85 -10.41 -9.41
N HIS A 158 -3.73 -9.07 -9.35
CA HIS A 158 -4.75 -8.20 -8.79
C HIS A 158 -4.84 -6.90 -9.57
N TRP A 159 -6.03 -6.27 -9.56
CA TRP A 159 -6.34 -5.06 -10.33
C TRP A 159 -7.61 -4.39 -9.83
N ARG A 160 -7.87 -3.22 -10.35
CA ARG A 160 -9.16 -2.53 -10.24
C ARG A 160 -9.58 -2.04 -11.62
N GLU A 161 -10.85 -2.24 -11.96
CA GLU A 161 -11.45 -1.71 -13.17
C GLU A 161 -11.54 -0.18 -13.11
N GLN A 162 -11.97 0.47 -14.20
CA GLN A 162 -12.10 1.91 -14.22
C GLN A 162 -12.99 2.44 -13.08
N PHE A 163 -12.47 3.39 -12.33
CA PHE A 163 -13.16 4.01 -11.22
C PHE A 163 -14.21 5.00 -11.69
N THR A 164 -15.46 4.78 -11.34
CA THR A 164 -16.60 5.64 -11.71
C THR A 164 -17.01 6.62 -10.60
N GLY A 165 -16.49 6.42 -9.37
CA GLY A 165 -16.69 7.33 -8.25
C GLY A 165 -15.87 8.63 -8.38
N ASN A 166 -15.91 9.46 -7.37
CA ASN A 166 -15.18 10.74 -7.34
C ASN A 166 -13.82 10.60 -6.68
N LEU A 167 -13.75 9.91 -5.53
CA LEU A 167 -12.56 9.80 -4.69
C LEU A 167 -12.52 8.45 -3.98
N CYS A 168 -11.35 7.81 -3.97
CA CYS A 168 -11.10 6.59 -3.19
C CYS A 168 -9.69 6.64 -2.60
N THR A 169 -9.58 6.48 -1.29
CA THR A 169 -8.30 6.54 -0.58
C THR A 169 -7.93 5.16 -0.04
N GLN A 170 -6.73 4.70 -0.40
CA GLN A 170 -6.23 3.37 -0.06
C GLN A 170 -4.86 3.45 0.62
N LEU A 171 -4.65 2.59 1.60
CA LEU A 171 -3.36 2.34 2.23
C LEU A 171 -2.90 0.92 1.93
N PHE A 172 -1.68 0.78 1.45
CA PHE A 172 -1.01 -0.48 1.16
C PHE A 172 0.12 -0.68 2.17
N LEU A 173 0.19 -1.88 2.75
CA LEU A 173 1.24 -2.27 3.68
C LEU A 173 1.92 -3.53 3.15
N HIS A 174 3.24 -3.53 3.15
CA HIS A 174 4.02 -4.58 2.51
C HIS A 174 4.95 -5.26 3.51
N TYR A 175 5.10 -6.57 3.36
CA TYR A 175 5.86 -7.44 4.26
C TYR A 175 6.60 -8.52 3.47
N ASN A 176 7.69 -9.02 4.04
CA ASN A 176 8.39 -10.22 3.58
C ASN A 176 8.38 -11.30 4.65
N ASP A 177 8.33 -12.56 4.21
CA ASP A 177 8.46 -13.73 5.06
C ASP A 177 9.92 -13.97 5.42
N THR A 178 10.27 -13.84 6.71
CA THR A 178 11.64 -13.97 7.20
C THR A 178 12.16 -15.42 7.19
N SER A 179 11.32 -16.40 6.86
CA SER A 179 11.77 -17.77 6.64
C SER A 179 12.40 -18.00 5.27
N LYS A 180 12.26 -17.04 4.34
CA LYS A 180 12.82 -17.12 2.98
C LYS A 180 14.19 -16.47 2.90
N LYS A 181 15.09 -17.08 2.13
CA LYS A 181 16.43 -16.52 1.87
C LYS A 181 16.32 -15.17 1.16
N GLY A 182 17.13 -14.20 1.58
CA GLY A 182 17.21 -12.88 0.96
C GLY A 182 16.14 -11.88 1.41
N TRP A 183 15.36 -12.19 2.44
CA TRP A 183 14.37 -11.25 2.98
C TRP A 183 15.02 -9.99 3.57
N GLU A 184 16.24 -10.10 4.07
CA GLU A 184 17.00 -9.00 4.69
C GLU A 184 17.18 -7.83 3.73
N GLU A 185 17.37 -8.10 2.43
CA GLU A 185 17.53 -7.09 1.38
C GLU A 185 16.28 -6.21 1.23
N ASN A 186 15.11 -6.76 1.52
CA ASN A 186 13.83 -6.07 1.46
C ASN A 186 13.39 -5.48 2.81
N LYS A 187 14.12 -5.76 3.90
CA LYS A 187 13.80 -5.19 5.21
C LYS A 187 13.74 -3.67 5.12
N PHE A 188 12.62 -3.09 5.57
CA PHE A 188 12.32 -1.66 5.45
C PHE A 188 12.49 -1.12 4.01
N ASP A 189 12.33 -2.00 3.01
CA ASP A 189 12.54 -1.72 1.59
C ASP A 189 13.95 -1.18 1.29
N GLY A 190 14.97 -1.77 1.95
CA GLY A 190 16.38 -1.37 1.81
C GLY A 190 16.76 -0.08 2.55
N ARG A 191 15.88 0.47 3.36
CA ARG A 191 16.17 1.63 4.24
C ARG A 191 16.68 1.17 5.60
N LYS A 192 17.34 2.07 6.34
CA LYS A 192 17.87 1.77 7.67
C LYS A 192 16.76 1.48 8.69
N HIS A 193 15.64 2.21 8.61
CA HIS A 193 14.44 2.01 9.44
C HIS A 193 13.19 2.57 8.74
N LEU A 194 12.02 2.27 9.28
CA LEU A 194 10.75 2.84 8.82
C LEU A 194 10.73 4.36 9.00
N GLY A 195 9.87 5.05 8.23
CA GLY A 195 9.71 6.50 8.28
C GLY A 195 10.75 7.29 7.46
N LEU A 196 11.80 6.65 6.95
CA LEU A 196 12.75 7.32 6.04
C LEU A 196 12.19 7.42 4.62
N PRO A 197 12.46 8.52 3.90
CA PRO A 197 12.10 8.66 2.49
C PRO A 197 12.80 7.64 1.57
N HIS A 198 12.27 7.49 0.35
CA HIS A 198 12.74 6.50 -0.61
C HIS A 198 14.24 6.59 -0.95
N GLN A 199 14.81 7.78 -1.07
CA GLN A 199 16.22 7.96 -1.42
C GLN A 199 17.19 7.42 -0.37
N PHE A 200 16.77 7.22 0.87
CA PHE A 200 17.61 6.61 1.91
C PHE A 200 17.91 5.13 1.69
N LYS A 201 17.31 4.48 0.69
CA LYS A 201 17.73 3.15 0.22
C LYS A 201 19.20 3.13 -0.24
N LYS A 202 19.68 4.22 -0.85
CA LYS A 202 21.04 4.34 -1.38
C LYS A 202 22.12 4.42 -0.31
N TYR A 203 21.78 4.89 0.90
CA TYR A 203 22.75 5.06 1.99
C TYR A 203 23.10 3.76 2.73
N ASN A 204 22.32 2.68 2.54
CA ASN A 204 22.66 1.38 3.10
C ASN A 204 23.79 0.67 2.35
N ILE A 205 24.16 1.13 1.15
CA ILE A 205 25.16 0.51 0.28
C ILE A 205 26.58 1.07 0.56
N ILE A 206 26.69 2.27 1.17
CA ILE A 206 27.95 2.99 1.34
C ILE A 206 28.69 2.59 2.64
N ASN A 207 28.04 1.92 3.58
CA ASN A 207 28.56 1.57 4.89
C ASN A 207 28.75 0.04 5.10
N LYS A 208 29.06 -0.69 4.04
CA LYS A 208 29.52 -2.09 4.12
C LYS A 208 30.98 -2.20 3.74
#